data_ea96380870d48a3c7bb33f79ef1794ef
#
_entry.id   ea96380870d48a3c7bb33f79ef1794ef
#
_cell.length_a   1.000
_cell.length_b   1.000
_cell.length_c   1.000
_cell.angle_alpha   90.00
_cell.angle_beta   90.00
_cell.angle_gamma   90.00
#
_symmetry.space_group_name_H-M   'P 1'
#
loop_
_entity.id
_entity.type
_entity.pdbx_description
1 polymer ?
#
loop_
_entity_poly.entity_id
_entity_poly.type
_entity_poly.pdbx_seq_one_letter_code
_entity_poly.pdbx_strand_id
1 'polypeptide(L)'
;MIREDIAHAHKLYGEQAADKPLPSSTSLTKRLGFEKFQKRAVLGKERAMSDDFADLDSYDTDLDSGKYDLIFSYVLTLEELNERVWDTINHDRLNPEGYLYIAYPKIGNKTYDTSVHRDAIFPSLGVDDGNGYVGDSTLKFARMVKLDDTFTLVGMKNDVKGKGKPTKANSGNVADYEKFIPDLKGYLEAGHPDAAKLYAELTPGYQRDWARYIYSAKQAATQEKRRTEMLDILGQGHKTKNLYQQWLKEQ
;
A
#
# COMPACT_ATOMS: atom_id res chain seq x y z
N MET A 1 -1.50 22.63 0.45
CA MET A 1 -0.34 21.87 -0.07
C MET A 1 -0.08 20.58 0.69
N ILE A 2 0.17 20.57 2.00
CA ILE A 2 0.48 19.34 2.77
C ILE A 2 -0.68 18.31 2.82
N ARG A 3 -1.94 18.71 2.72
CA ARG A 3 -3.12 17.81 2.77
C ARG A 3 -3.39 17.05 1.46
N GLU A 4 -2.98 17.60 0.33
CA GLU A 4 -3.15 16.97 -0.99
C GLU A 4 -2.09 15.89 -1.23
N ASP A 5 -0.88 16.09 -0.73
CA ASP A 5 0.23 15.12 -0.86
C ASP A 5 -0.03 13.85 -0.03
N ILE A 6 -0.63 13.99 1.17
CA ILE A 6 -1.02 12.87 2.05
C ILE A 6 -2.12 12.01 1.39
N ALA A 7 -3.09 12.64 0.72
CA ALA A 7 -4.15 11.92 0.01
C ALA A 7 -3.62 11.13 -1.19
N HIS A 8 -2.53 11.59 -1.81
CA HIS A 8 -1.92 10.94 -2.96
C HIS A 8 -1.13 9.68 -2.58
N ALA A 9 -0.32 9.74 -1.52
CA ALA A 9 0.39 8.58 -0.95
C ALA A 9 -0.58 7.48 -0.50
N HIS A 10 -1.71 7.85 0.09
CA HIS A 10 -2.80 6.96 0.47
C HIS A 10 -3.38 6.18 -0.73
N LYS A 11 -3.48 6.83 -1.87
CA LYS A 11 -4.08 6.29 -3.09
C LYS A 11 -3.20 5.27 -3.81
N LEU A 12 -1.87 5.37 -3.65
CA LEU A 12 -0.91 4.49 -4.31
C LEU A 12 -0.63 3.19 -3.53
N TYR A 13 -0.69 3.21 -2.20
CA TYR A 13 -0.21 2.11 -1.36
C TYR A 13 -1.20 1.66 -0.28
N GLY A 14 -2.26 2.43 0.02
CA GLY A 14 -3.13 2.23 1.19
C GLY A 14 -4.41 1.44 0.94
N GLU A 15 -5.03 1.50 -0.23
CA GLU A 15 -6.38 0.94 -0.43
C GLU A 15 -6.42 -0.53 -0.85
N GLN A 16 -5.33 -1.13 -1.31
CA GLN A 16 -5.35 -2.52 -1.80
C GLN A 16 -4.83 -3.57 -0.83
N ALA A 17 -4.22 -3.19 0.29
CA ALA A 17 -3.60 -4.11 1.23
C ALA A 17 -4.19 -4.07 2.65
N ALA A 18 -4.89 -3.00 3.05
CA ALA A 18 -5.22 -2.76 4.46
C ALA A 18 -6.44 -3.53 4.99
N ASP A 19 -7.33 -4.04 4.15
CA ASP A 19 -8.66 -4.52 4.57
C ASP A 19 -8.95 -6.02 4.38
N LYS A 20 -7.98 -6.84 3.98
CA LYS A 20 -8.17 -8.28 4.11
C LYS A 20 -7.60 -8.76 5.44
N PRO A 21 -8.45 -9.11 6.42
CA PRO A 21 -7.97 -9.83 7.59
C PRO A 21 -7.32 -11.13 7.09
N LEU A 22 -6.08 -11.34 7.49
CA LEU A 22 -5.39 -12.60 7.21
C LEU A 22 -6.15 -13.72 7.94
N PRO A 23 -6.30 -14.92 7.36
CA PRO A 23 -7.04 -16.00 7.99
C PRO A 23 -6.47 -16.29 9.39
N SER A 24 -7.32 -16.32 10.39
CA SER A 24 -7.00 -16.36 11.83
C SER A 24 -6.38 -17.68 12.31
N SER A 25 -6.17 -18.66 11.43
CA SER A 25 -5.67 -19.99 11.79
C SER A 25 -4.21 -20.26 11.40
N THR A 26 -3.53 -19.32 10.77
CA THR A 26 -2.14 -19.50 10.31
C THR A 26 -1.22 -18.55 11.06
N SER A 27 -0.08 -19.06 11.59
CA SER A 27 0.91 -18.24 12.30
C SER A 27 1.39 -17.05 11.48
N LEU A 28 1.83 -15.98 12.14
CA LEU A 28 2.37 -14.77 11.51
C LEU A 28 3.51 -15.12 10.54
N THR A 29 4.42 -15.96 10.98
CA THR A 29 5.60 -16.39 10.23
C THR A 29 5.26 -17.09 8.92
N LYS A 30 4.26 -17.97 8.92
CA LYS A 30 3.74 -18.62 7.69
C LYS A 30 3.01 -17.62 6.79
N ARG A 31 2.23 -16.72 7.36
CA ARG A 31 1.50 -15.67 6.61
C ARG A 31 2.44 -14.72 5.86
N LEU A 32 3.58 -14.42 6.44
CA LEU A 32 4.61 -13.54 5.86
C LEU A 32 5.72 -14.31 5.13
N GLY A 33 5.71 -15.64 5.21
CA GLY A 33 6.68 -16.52 4.53
C GLY A 33 8.08 -16.39 5.12
N PHE A 34 8.20 -16.36 6.45
CA PHE A 34 9.47 -16.20 7.14
C PHE A 34 10.41 -17.38 6.93
N GLU A 35 9.87 -18.56 6.68
CA GLU A 35 10.63 -19.77 6.38
C GLU A 35 11.53 -19.64 5.12
N LYS A 36 11.23 -18.68 4.24
CA LYS A 36 12.02 -18.40 3.02
C LYS A 36 13.33 -17.68 3.29
N PHE A 37 13.46 -17.08 4.47
CA PHE A 37 14.61 -16.29 4.86
C PHE A 37 15.52 -17.11 5.75
N GLN A 38 16.81 -17.17 5.41
CA GLN A 38 17.79 -17.96 6.17
C GLN A 38 18.23 -17.22 7.43
N LYS A 39 18.67 -15.98 7.29
CA LYS A 39 19.16 -15.16 8.41
C LYS A 39 18.11 -14.14 8.80
N ARG A 40 17.61 -14.28 10.02
CA ARG A 40 16.46 -13.51 10.55
C ARG A 40 16.82 -12.85 11.85
N ALA A 41 16.31 -11.64 12.09
CA ALA A 41 16.31 -10.94 13.36
C ALA A 41 14.90 -10.55 13.78
N VAL A 42 14.56 -10.70 15.05
CA VAL A 42 13.31 -10.28 15.67
C VAL A 42 13.63 -9.39 16.87
N LEU A 43 13.27 -8.11 16.76
CA LEU A 43 13.58 -7.08 17.73
C LEU A 43 12.32 -6.62 18.46
N GLY A 44 12.44 -6.38 19.77
CA GLY A 44 11.31 -5.90 20.58
C GLY A 44 10.19 -6.94 20.75
N LYS A 45 10.52 -8.25 20.72
CA LYS A 45 9.56 -9.36 20.85
C LYS A 45 8.73 -9.27 22.14
N GLU A 46 9.28 -8.71 23.18
CA GLU A 46 8.61 -8.51 24.48
C GLU A 46 7.37 -7.59 24.38
N ARG A 47 7.24 -6.85 23.29
CA ARG A 47 6.09 -5.99 22.97
C ARG A 47 4.97 -6.73 22.22
N ALA A 48 5.22 -7.96 21.78
CA ALA A 48 4.25 -8.76 21.04
C ALA A 48 3.05 -9.14 21.93
N MET A 49 1.86 -9.19 21.32
CA MET A 49 0.64 -9.60 22.02
C MET A 49 0.51 -11.13 22.15
N SER A 50 1.28 -11.88 21.38
CA SER A 50 1.29 -13.34 21.33
C SER A 50 2.68 -13.84 20.94
N ASP A 51 2.94 -15.13 21.13
CA ASP A 51 4.21 -15.72 20.65
C ASP A 51 4.16 -15.99 19.14
N ASP A 52 4.21 -14.91 18.38
CA ASP A 52 4.09 -14.92 16.92
C ASP A 52 5.24 -15.63 16.19
N PHE A 53 6.32 -15.95 16.92
CA PHE A 53 7.57 -16.52 16.37
C PHE A 53 7.89 -17.92 16.93
N ALA A 54 6.96 -18.54 17.66
CA ALA A 54 7.18 -19.86 18.27
C ALA A 54 7.51 -20.96 17.27
N ASP A 55 7.12 -20.80 16.01
CA ASP A 55 7.36 -21.76 14.94
C ASP A 55 8.64 -21.49 14.13
N LEU A 56 9.48 -20.52 14.54
CA LEU A 56 10.78 -20.28 13.94
C LEU A 56 11.87 -21.04 14.69
N ASP A 57 12.68 -21.79 13.93
CA ASP A 57 13.79 -22.57 14.47
C ASP A 57 14.87 -21.70 15.14
N SER A 58 15.16 -20.50 14.53
CA SER A 58 16.15 -19.57 15.05
C SER A 58 15.97 -18.17 14.49
N TYR A 59 16.35 -17.18 15.27
CA TYR A 59 16.50 -15.77 14.88
C TYR A 59 17.38 -15.04 15.89
N ASP A 60 18.05 -13.97 15.44
CA ASP A 60 18.81 -13.10 16.33
C ASP A 60 17.86 -12.09 17.01
N THR A 61 18.20 -11.67 18.23
CA THR A 61 17.44 -10.65 18.99
C THR A 61 18.07 -9.26 18.93
N ASP A 62 19.17 -9.13 18.25
CA ASP A 62 19.92 -7.91 17.97
C ASP A 62 20.34 -7.87 16.48
N LEU A 63 21.09 -6.84 16.07
CA LEU A 63 21.60 -6.67 14.71
C LEU A 63 23.14 -6.73 14.62
N ASP A 64 23.77 -7.43 15.53
CA ASP A 64 25.24 -7.45 15.64
C ASP A 64 25.92 -8.42 14.64
N SER A 65 25.16 -9.35 14.11
CA SER A 65 25.69 -10.42 13.26
C SER A 65 25.79 -10.07 11.76
N GLY A 66 25.77 -8.80 11.39
CA GLY A 66 25.92 -8.34 9.99
C GLY A 66 24.60 -8.20 9.22
N LYS A 67 24.53 -8.65 7.96
CA LYS A 67 23.34 -8.50 7.13
C LYS A 67 22.33 -9.63 7.33
N TYR A 68 21.06 -9.28 7.20
CA TYR A 68 19.91 -10.18 7.37
C TYR A 68 19.08 -10.29 6.09
N ASP A 69 18.43 -11.41 5.91
CA ASP A 69 17.41 -11.58 4.87
C ASP A 69 16.06 -11.04 5.33
N LEU A 70 15.85 -11.05 6.66
CA LEU A 70 14.63 -10.55 7.29
C LEU A 70 14.97 -9.89 8.63
N ILE A 71 14.50 -8.67 8.80
CA ILE A 71 14.43 -7.99 10.09
C ILE A 71 12.96 -7.75 10.40
N PHE A 72 12.51 -8.22 11.56
CA PHE A 72 11.21 -7.88 12.13
C PHE A 72 11.42 -7.06 13.40
N SER A 73 10.70 -5.95 13.55
CA SER A 73 10.83 -5.09 14.73
C SER A 73 9.48 -4.62 15.24
N TYR A 74 9.23 -4.76 16.55
CA TYR A 74 8.16 -4.05 17.23
C TYR A 74 8.66 -2.68 17.67
N VAL A 75 7.89 -1.64 17.40
CA VAL A 75 8.14 -0.25 17.82
C VAL A 75 6.88 0.33 18.43
N LEU A 76 6.99 1.34 19.29
CA LEU A 76 5.85 1.97 19.95
C LEU A 76 5.57 3.39 19.48
N THR A 77 6.55 4.04 18.85
CA THR A 77 6.43 5.42 18.38
C THR A 77 6.88 5.59 16.94
N LEU A 78 6.52 6.72 16.33
CA LEU A 78 6.99 7.08 15.00
C LEU A 78 8.51 7.32 14.98
N GLU A 79 9.06 7.84 16.08
CA GLU A 79 10.49 8.05 16.24
C GLU A 79 11.26 6.73 16.20
N GLU A 80 10.83 5.74 17.03
CA GLU A 80 11.45 4.40 17.01
C GLU A 80 11.33 3.74 15.62
N LEU A 81 10.21 3.97 14.90
CA LEU A 81 10.03 3.46 13.54
C LEU A 81 11.07 4.07 12.59
N ASN A 82 11.22 5.40 12.64
CA ASN A 82 12.20 6.12 11.81
C ASN A 82 13.61 5.69 12.14
N GLU A 83 13.97 5.61 13.42
CA GLU A 83 15.27 5.14 13.88
C GLU A 83 15.59 3.74 13.34
N ARG A 84 14.64 2.81 13.40
CA ARG A 84 14.80 1.46 12.88
C ARG A 84 15.02 1.43 11.38
N VAL A 85 14.27 2.23 10.63
CA VAL A 85 14.41 2.33 9.17
C VAL A 85 15.77 2.90 8.81
N TRP A 86 16.17 4.02 9.45
CA TRP A 86 17.44 4.66 9.15
C TRP A 86 18.65 3.84 9.65
N ASP A 87 18.56 3.15 10.79
CA ASP A 87 19.59 2.19 11.21
C ASP A 87 19.78 1.08 10.17
N THR A 88 18.67 0.54 9.66
CA THR A 88 18.70 -0.51 8.64
C THR A 88 19.37 -0.03 7.35
N ILE A 89 19.12 1.21 6.93
CA ILE A 89 19.70 1.83 5.73
C ILE A 89 21.17 2.18 5.95
N ASN A 90 21.45 2.94 7.01
CA ASN A 90 22.78 3.53 7.24
C ASN A 90 23.86 2.49 7.56
N HIS A 91 23.48 1.36 8.16
CA HIS A 91 24.40 0.26 8.46
C HIS A 91 24.27 -0.90 7.48
N ASP A 92 23.53 -0.71 6.37
CA ASP A 92 23.36 -1.72 5.29
C ASP A 92 22.99 -3.12 5.85
N ARG A 93 21.98 -3.14 6.76
CA ARG A 93 21.59 -4.33 7.53
C ARG A 93 20.89 -5.43 6.73
N LEU A 94 20.39 -5.13 5.52
CA LEU A 94 19.65 -6.09 4.71
C LEU A 94 20.44 -6.61 3.52
N ASN A 95 20.37 -7.90 3.30
CA ASN A 95 20.78 -8.51 2.04
C ASN A 95 19.92 -7.97 0.88
N PRO A 96 20.42 -7.99 -0.38
CA PRO A 96 19.59 -7.73 -1.55
C PRO A 96 18.34 -8.61 -1.54
N GLU A 97 17.18 -8.01 -1.86
CA GLU A 97 15.85 -8.64 -1.82
C GLU A 97 15.35 -9.01 -0.41
N GLY A 98 16.11 -8.67 0.65
CA GLY A 98 15.72 -8.84 2.04
C GLY A 98 14.57 -7.90 2.45
N TYR A 99 13.94 -8.20 3.58
CA TYR A 99 12.77 -7.46 4.07
C TYR A 99 12.97 -6.90 5.47
N LEU A 100 12.48 -5.68 5.67
CA LEU A 100 12.25 -5.06 6.96
C LEU A 100 10.75 -5.03 7.22
N TYR A 101 10.30 -5.69 8.28
CA TYR A 101 8.94 -5.58 8.79
C TYR A 101 8.92 -4.83 10.11
N ILE A 102 8.07 -3.82 10.23
CA ILE A 102 7.91 -3.07 11.47
C ILE A 102 6.45 -3.12 11.89
N ALA A 103 6.20 -3.67 13.09
CA ALA A 103 4.91 -3.66 13.76
C ALA A 103 4.83 -2.45 14.69
N TYR A 104 3.79 -1.63 14.53
CA TYR A 104 3.57 -0.43 15.32
C TYR A 104 2.13 -0.36 15.84
N PRO A 105 1.86 0.22 17.03
CA PRO A 105 0.52 0.34 17.58
C PRO A 105 -0.32 1.30 16.75
N LYS A 106 -1.47 0.82 16.26
CA LYS A 106 -2.39 1.62 15.47
C LYS A 106 -3.21 2.57 16.31
N ILE A 107 -3.74 3.62 15.69
CA ILE A 107 -4.71 4.51 16.34
C ILE A 107 -5.91 3.69 16.82
N GLY A 108 -6.34 3.98 18.05
CA GLY A 108 -7.47 3.27 18.70
C GLY A 108 -7.10 1.90 19.25
N ASN A 109 -5.82 1.51 19.32
CA ASN A 109 -5.41 0.37 20.13
C ASN A 109 -5.73 0.62 21.61
N LYS A 110 -5.94 -0.45 22.37
CA LYS A 110 -6.29 -0.36 23.80
C LYS A 110 -5.17 -0.84 24.74
N THR A 111 -4.02 -1.17 24.17
CA THR A 111 -2.91 -1.80 24.88
C THR A 111 -1.82 -0.82 25.28
N TYR A 112 -1.52 0.11 24.38
CA TYR A 112 -0.47 1.10 24.56
C TYR A 112 -1.06 2.51 24.56
N ASP A 113 -0.49 3.39 25.38
CA ASP A 113 -0.83 4.83 25.41
C ASP A 113 -0.32 5.57 24.17
N THR A 114 0.58 4.92 23.41
CA THR A 114 1.14 5.44 22.15
C THR A 114 0.43 4.83 20.96
N SER A 115 0.47 5.56 19.84
CA SER A 115 0.03 5.07 18.53
C SER A 115 0.79 5.79 17.42
N VAL A 116 0.91 5.13 16.27
CA VAL A 116 1.49 5.71 15.08
C VAL A 116 0.39 5.93 14.04
N HIS A 117 0.25 7.18 13.58
CA HIS A 117 -0.64 7.48 12.47
C HIS A 117 0.02 7.01 11.17
N ARG A 118 -0.62 6.08 10.47
CA ARG A 118 -0.05 5.47 9.25
C ARG A 118 0.35 6.51 8.19
N ASP A 119 -0.43 7.61 8.07
CA ASP A 119 -0.20 8.65 7.07
C ASP A 119 1.01 9.56 7.43
N ALA A 120 1.52 9.48 8.66
CA ALA A 120 2.73 10.16 9.07
C ALA A 120 4.01 9.41 8.68
N ILE A 121 3.92 8.09 8.38
CA ILE A 121 5.09 7.25 8.13
C ILE A 121 5.83 7.68 6.86
N PHE A 122 5.12 7.87 5.74
CA PHE A 122 5.74 8.22 4.47
C PHE A 122 6.42 9.59 4.50
N PRO A 123 5.74 10.67 4.98
CA PRO A 123 6.38 11.98 5.09
C PRO A 123 7.59 11.97 6.02
N SER A 124 7.53 11.24 7.16
CA SER A 124 8.63 11.22 8.14
C SER A 124 9.88 10.52 7.62
N LEU A 125 9.74 9.60 6.68
CA LEU A 125 10.83 8.84 6.06
C LEU A 125 11.30 9.44 4.72
N GLY A 126 10.70 10.54 4.26
CA GLY A 126 11.00 11.12 2.95
C GLY A 126 10.77 10.13 1.81
N VAL A 127 9.67 9.39 1.86
CA VAL A 127 9.33 8.41 0.82
C VAL A 127 8.93 9.14 -0.45
N ASP A 128 9.53 8.75 -1.57
CA ASP A 128 9.15 9.25 -2.89
C ASP A 128 7.81 8.63 -3.32
N ASP A 129 6.79 9.46 -3.46
CA ASP A 129 5.42 9.07 -3.84
C ASP A 129 5.34 8.43 -5.24
N GLY A 130 6.28 8.71 -6.12
CA GLY A 130 6.31 8.17 -7.47
C GLY A 130 6.82 6.73 -7.54
N ASN A 131 7.73 6.35 -6.66
CA ASN A 131 8.42 5.06 -6.73
C ASN A 131 8.44 4.26 -5.43
N GLY A 132 8.10 4.88 -4.27
CA GLY A 132 7.98 4.26 -2.96
C GLY A 132 9.29 3.95 -2.25
N TYR A 133 10.41 4.49 -2.68
CA TYR A 133 11.70 4.35 -2.00
C TYR A 133 11.83 5.34 -0.85
N VAL A 134 12.51 4.91 0.23
CA VAL A 134 12.87 5.76 1.35
C VAL A 134 14.07 6.61 0.96
N GLY A 135 13.87 7.90 0.74
CA GLY A 135 14.91 8.81 0.27
C GLY A 135 15.69 8.23 -0.91
N ASP A 136 17.02 8.38 -0.87
CA ASP A 136 17.91 7.83 -1.92
C ASP A 136 18.32 6.36 -1.70
N SER A 137 17.72 5.66 -0.71
CA SER A 137 18.06 4.28 -0.40
C SER A 137 17.49 3.28 -1.40
N THR A 138 17.85 2.00 -1.25
CA THR A 138 17.24 0.88 -1.98
C THR A 138 16.06 0.27 -1.24
N LEU A 139 15.73 0.79 -0.05
CA LEU A 139 14.61 0.29 0.75
C LEU A 139 13.29 0.86 0.22
N LYS A 140 12.41 -0.03 -0.20
CA LYS A 140 11.14 0.30 -0.86
C LYS A 140 9.96 -0.23 -0.09
N PHE A 141 8.92 0.58 0.07
CA PHE A 141 7.65 0.11 0.61
C PHE A 141 7.07 -1.03 -0.24
N ALA A 142 6.66 -2.10 0.43
CA ALA A 142 6.14 -3.30 -0.20
C ALA A 142 4.68 -3.58 0.18
N ARG A 143 4.34 -3.42 1.45
CA ARG A 143 2.98 -3.69 1.95
C ARG A 143 2.71 -3.02 3.29
N MET A 144 1.43 -2.87 3.62
CA MET A 144 0.95 -2.54 4.95
C MET A 144 -0.25 -3.42 5.24
N VAL A 145 -0.26 -4.12 6.37
CA VAL A 145 -1.32 -5.06 6.73
C VAL A 145 -1.66 -4.97 8.22
N LYS A 146 -2.92 -5.23 8.57
CA LYS A 146 -3.32 -5.40 9.96
C LYS A 146 -2.64 -6.65 10.53
N LEU A 147 -1.89 -6.51 11.62
CA LEU A 147 -1.29 -7.66 12.32
C LEU A 147 -2.32 -8.27 13.26
N ASP A 148 -2.81 -7.48 14.21
CA ASP A 148 -3.80 -7.85 15.21
C ASP A 148 -4.66 -6.63 15.62
N ASP A 149 -5.30 -6.67 16.78
CA ASP A 149 -6.12 -5.53 17.25
C ASP A 149 -5.29 -4.37 17.80
N THR A 150 -4.03 -4.59 18.14
CA THR A 150 -3.08 -3.59 18.63
C THR A 150 -2.17 -3.06 17.51
N PHE A 151 -1.59 -3.95 16.72
CA PHE A 151 -0.53 -3.61 15.77
C PHE A 151 -0.98 -3.61 14.31
N THR A 152 -0.40 -2.69 13.57
CA THR A 152 -0.32 -2.70 12.09
C THR A 152 1.13 -2.97 11.69
N LEU A 153 1.32 -3.72 10.63
CA LEU A 153 2.62 -4.06 10.08
C LEU A 153 2.89 -3.27 8.81
N VAL A 154 4.02 -2.60 8.74
CA VAL A 154 4.58 -2.07 7.49
C VAL A 154 5.76 -2.94 7.06
N GLY A 155 5.79 -3.29 5.78
CA GLY A 155 6.84 -4.09 5.17
C GLY A 155 7.57 -3.30 4.09
N MET A 156 8.88 -3.32 4.14
CA MET A 156 9.78 -2.70 3.17
C MET A 156 10.74 -3.76 2.63
N LYS A 157 11.15 -3.62 1.38
CA LYS A 157 12.05 -4.53 0.69
C LYS A 157 13.32 -3.81 0.27
N ASN A 158 14.48 -4.44 0.45
CA ASN A 158 15.72 -3.97 -0.13
C ASN A 158 15.76 -4.30 -1.63
N ASP A 159 15.16 -3.42 -2.45
CA ASP A 159 14.96 -3.59 -3.90
C ASP A 159 16.14 -3.04 -4.71
N VAL A 160 17.33 -3.61 -4.50
CA VAL A 160 18.55 -3.21 -5.21
C VAL A 160 18.40 -3.31 -6.73
N LYS A 161 17.70 -4.35 -7.22
CA LYS A 161 17.53 -4.60 -8.66
C LYS A 161 16.50 -3.67 -9.31
N GLY A 162 15.57 -3.13 -8.53
CA GLY A 162 14.51 -2.24 -9.02
C GLY A 162 14.91 -0.77 -9.03
N LYS A 163 15.86 -0.38 -8.18
CA LYS A 163 16.29 1.02 -8.08
C LYS A 163 16.87 1.52 -9.41
N GLY A 164 16.41 2.70 -9.85
CA GLY A 164 16.84 3.31 -11.12
C GLY A 164 16.23 2.69 -12.37
N LYS A 165 15.47 1.59 -12.27
CA LYS A 165 14.63 1.16 -13.38
C LYS A 165 13.39 2.02 -13.40
N PRO A 166 12.93 2.45 -14.61
CA PRO A 166 11.61 3.05 -14.68
C PRO A 166 10.66 2.07 -14.01
N THR A 167 9.95 2.52 -12.97
CA THR A 167 8.85 1.76 -12.41
C THR A 167 8.04 1.33 -13.62
N LYS A 168 7.84 0.01 -13.81
CA LYS A 168 6.77 -0.44 -14.71
C LYS A 168 5.55 0.19 -14.07
N ALA A 169 5.23 1.37 -14.58
CA ALA A 169 4.11 2.10 -14.09
C ALA A 169 2.89 1.19 -14.28
N ASN A 170 2.46 0.54 -13.20
CA ASN A 170 1.10 0.78 -12.87
C ASN A 170 1.09 2.26 -12.52
N SER A 171 1.26 3.09 -13.53
CA SER A 171 1.16 4.51 -13.42
C SER A 171 -0.30 4.74 -13.04
N GLY A 172 -0.55 4.77 -11.77
CA GLY A 172 -1.81 5.22 -11.25
C GLY A 172 -2.02 6.70 -11.54
N ASN A 173 -1.08 7.32 -12.26
CA ASN A 173 -1.22 8.69 -12.68
C ASN A 173 -2.40 8.80 -13.65
N VAL A 174 -3.38 9.55 -13.24
CA VAL A 174 -4.61 9.78 -14.01
C VAL A 174 -4.28 10.31 -15.41
N ALA A 175 -3.20 11.09 -15.56
CA ALA A 175 -2.74 11.64 -16.83
C ALA A 175 -2.36 10.56 -17.85
N ASP A 176 -1.82 9.42 -17.45
CA ASP A 176 -1.43 8.35 -18.37
C ASP A 176 -2.63 7.66 -19.04
N TYR A 177 -3.80 7.84 -18.48
CA TYR A 177 -5.05 7.27 -19.00
C TYR A 177 -5.85 8.27 -19.87
N GLU A 178 -5.41 9.50 -20.01
CA GLU A 178 -6.05 10.51 -20.86
C GLU A 178 -6.16 10.05 -22.33
N LYS A 179 -5.16 9.32 -22.81
CA LYS A 179 -5.16 8.72 -24.15
C LYS A 179 -6.29 7.73 -24.43
N PHE A 180 -6.92 7.19 -23.38
CA PHE A 180 -8.05 6.25 -23.50
C PHE A 180 -9.41 6.94 -23.42
N ILE A 181 -9.48 8.26 -23.20
CA ILE A 181 -10.73 9.01 -23.20
C ILE A 181 -11.46 8.91 -24.55
N PRO A 182 -10.79 9.04 -25.72
CA PRO A 182 -11.45 8.88 -27.01
C PRO A 182 -12.07 7.49 -27.17
N ASP A 183 -11.38 6.42 -26.80
CA ASP A 183 -11.89 5.05 -26.87
C ASP A 183 -13.14 4.86 -26.00
N LEU A 184 -13.11 5.43 -24.78
CA LEU A 184 -14.26 5.36 -23.87
C LEU A 184 -15.46 6.15 -24.38
N LYS A 185 -15.23 7.33 -24.97
CA LYS A 185 -16.29 8.10 -25.63
C LYS A 185 -16.90 7.32 -26.80
N GLY A 186 -16.10 6.76 -27.68
CA GLY A 186 -16.57 5.94 -28.79
C GLY A 186 -17.39 4.74 -28.35
N TYR A 187 -16.97 4.04 -27.27
CA TYR A 187 -17.73 2.95 -26.67
C TYR A 187 -19.12 3.41 -26.18
N LEU A 188 -19.18 4.55 -25.48
CA LEU A 188 -20.43 5.08 -24.96
C LEU A 188 -21.37 5.56 -26.09
N GLU A 189 -20.84 6.28 -27.07
CA GLU A 189 -21.62 6.79 -28.22
C GLU A 189 -22.22 5.65 -29.06
N ALA A 190 -21.46 4.53 -29.22
CA ALA A 190 -21.90 3.39 -30.03
C ALA A 190 -23.00 2.56 -29.39
N GLY A 191 -23.06 2.47 -28.05
CA GLY A 191 -23.97 1.55 -27.38
C GLY A 191 -24.78 2.14 -26.23
N HIS A 192 -24.42 3.31 -25.70
CA HIS A 192 -24.96 3.86 -24.47
C HIS A 192 -25.17 5.38 -24.53
N PRO A 193 -26.09 5.90 -25.42
CA PRO A 193 -26.19 7.33 -25.73
C PRO A 193 -26.54 8.21 -24.52
N ASP A 194 -27.30 7.71 -23.54
CA ASP A 194 -27.63 8.46 -22.33
C ASP A 194 -26.39 8.57 -21.41
N ALA A 195 -25.63 7.50 -21.24
CA ALA A 195 -24.38 7.54 -20.49
C ALA A 195 -23.32 8.41 -21.20
N ALA A 196 -23.31 8.46 -22.53
CA ALA A 196 -22.44 9.32 -23.33
C ALA A 196 -22.69 10.81 -23.00
N LYS A 197 -23.95 11.23 -22.89
CA LYS A 197 -24.31 12.59 -22.50
C LYS A 197 -23.83 12.92 -21.09
N LEU A 198 -24.12 12.04 -20.12
CA LEU A 198 -23.70 12.21 -18.73
C LEU A 198 -22.15 12.27 -18.61
N TYR A 199 -21.46 11.44 -19.35
CA TYR A 199 -19.99 11.44 -19.38
C TYR A 199 -19.41 12.69 -20.03
N ALA A 200 -20.04 13.23 -21.06
CA ALA A 200 -19.61 14.48 -21.73
C ALA A 200 -19.74 15.70 -20.82
N GLU A 201 -20.70 15.71 -19.88
CA GLU A 201 -20.90 16.76 -18.89
C GLU A 201 -19.86 16.70 -17.73
N LEU A 202 -19.13 15.59 -17.60
CA LEU A 202 -18.11 15.47 -16.57
C LEU A 202 -16.93 16.40 -16.87
N THR A 203 -16.34 16.94 -15.81
CA THR A 203 -15.06 17.68 -15.94
C THR A 203 -13.95 16.75 -16.48
N PRO A 204 -12.92 17.30 -17.15
CA PRO A 204 -11.80 16.51 -17.66
C PRO A 204 -11.14 15.61 -16.58
N GLY A 205 -11.14 16.06 -15.33
CA GLY A 205 -10.64 15.27 -14.20
C GLY A 205 -11.45 13.99 -13.97
N TYR A 206 -12.76 14.09 -13.94
CA TYR A 206 -13.65 12.94 -13.78
C TYR A 206 -13.64 12.01 -14.99
N GLN A 207 -13.53 12.56 -16.20
CA GLN A 207 -13.38 11.74 -17.41
C GLN A 207 -12.10 10.89 -17.35
N ARG A 208 -10.98 11.48 -16.91
CA ARG A 208 -9.71 10.76 -16.70
C ARG A 208 -9.80 9.73 -15.60
N ASP A 209 -10.52 10.01 -14.50
CA ASP A 209 -10.72 9.05 -13.40
C ASP A 209 -11.44 7.78 -13.89
N TRP A 210 -12.46 7.92 -14.72
CA TRP A 210 -13.15 6.78 -15.34
C TRP A 210 -12.26 6.02 -16.31
N ALA A 211 -11.51 6.72 -17.18
CA ALA A 211 -10.54 6.09 -18.06
C ALA A 211 -9.51 5.28 -17.25
N ARG A 212 -8.95 5.86 -16.19
CA ARG A 212 -8.05 5.15 -15.29
C ARG A 212 -8.72 3.94 -14.65
N TYR A 213 -9.92 4.08 -14.11
CA TYR A 213 -10.63 2.99 -13.46
C TYR A 213 -10.80 1.79 -14.38
N ILE A 214 -11.19 2.01 -15.62
CA ILE A 214 -11.43 0.95 -16.59
C ILE A 214 -10.13 0.36 -17.13
N TYR A 215 -9.26 1.21 -17.68
CA TYR A 215 -8.09 0.76 -18.45
C TYR A 215 -6.85 0.41 -17.61
N SER A 216 -6.89 0.63 -16.29
CA SER A 216 -5.87 0.09 -15.38
C SER A 216 -5.98 -1.44 -15.23
N ALA A 217 -7.11 -2.02 -15.57
CA ALA A 217 -7.26 -3.47 -15.61
C ALA A 217 -6.56 -4.05 -16.85
N LYS A 218 -5.75 -5.10 -16.65
CA LYS A 218 -5.02 -5.78 -17.74
C LYS A 218 -5.89 -6.74 -18.54
N GLN A 219 -6.94 -7.29 -17.91
CA GLN A 219 -7.83 -8.28 -18.51
C GLN A 219 -9.07 -7.62 -19.11
N ALA A 220 -9.41 -7.97 -20.35
CA ALA A 220 -10.59 -7.44 -21.04
C ALA A 220 -11.90 -7.69 -20.28
N ALA A 221 -12.06 -8.86 -19.69
CA ALA A 221 -13.24 -9.19 -18.88
C ALA A 221 -13.40 -8.27 -17.67
N THR A 222 -12.28 -7.85 -17.04
CA THR A 222 -12.31 -6.90 -15.93
C THR A 222 -12.63 -5.48 -16.40
N GLN A 223 -12.11 -5.08 -17.58
CA GLN A 223 -12.46 -3.79 -18.19
C GLN A 223 -13.95 -3.72 -18.50
N GLU A 224 -14.53 -4.79 -19.05
CA GLU A 224 -15.95 -4.85 -19.37
C GLU A 224 -16.83 -4.77 -18.12
N LYS A 225 -16.49 -5.52 -17.08
CA LYS A 225 -17.15 -5.39 -15.77
C LYS A 225 -17.13 -3.95 -15.24
N ARG A 226 -16.00 -3.27 -15.38
CA ARG A 226 -15.83 -1.88 -14.92
C ARG A 226 -16.59 -0.87 -15.78
N ARG A 227 -16.77 -1.15 -17.08
CA ARG A 227 -17.64 -0.35 -17.96
C ARG A 227 -19.10 -0.47 -17.54
N THR A 228 -19.58 -1.69 -17.30
CA THR A 228 -20.95 -1.93 -16.79
C THR A 228 -21.18 -1.19 -15.47
N GLU A 229 -20.25 -1.30 -14.52
CA GLU A 229 -20.32 -0.57 -13.26
C GLU A 229 -20.32 0.96 -13.43
N MET A 230 -19.55 1.47 -14.39
CA MET A 230 -19.57 2.90 -14.74
C MET A 230 -20.94 3.36 -15.25
N LEU A 231 -21.56 2.56 -16.13
CA LEU A 231 -22.90 2.88 -16.66
C LEU A 231 -23.94 2.98 -15.54
N ASP A 232 -23.91 2.02 -14.60
CA ASP A 232 -24.82 1.99 -13.46
C ASP A 232 -24.61 3.22 -12.55
N ILE A 233 -23.38 3.56 -12.23
CA ILE A 233 -23.03 4.68 -11.35
C ILE A 233 -23.37 6.02 -11.98
N LEU A 234 -23.08 6.22 -13.26
CA LEU A 234 -23.45 7.43 -14.00
C LEU A 234 -24.97 7.57 -14.11
N GLY A 235 -25.68 6.47 -14.38
CA GLY A 235 -27.15 6.45 -14.43
C GLY A 235 -27.81 6.83 -13.08
N GLN A 236 -27.13 6.60 -11.97
CA GLN A 236 -27.55 7.04 -10.64
C GLN A 236 -27.13 8.49 -10.30
N GLY A 237 -26.51 9.22 -11.23
CA GLY A 237 -26.14 10.61 -11.09
C GLY A 237 -24.80 10.85 -10.37
N HIS A 238 -24.01 9.82 -10.11
CA HIS A 238 -22.71 9.96 -9.45
C HIS A 238 -21.56 10.16 -10.44
N LYS A 239 -20.72 11.14 -10.21
CA LYS A 239 -19.65 11.55 -11.13
C LYS A 239 -18.45 10.59 -11.16
N THR A 240 -18.20 9.86 -10.07
CA THR A 240 -17.11 8.87 -9.95
C THR A 240 -17.50 7.73 -9.04
N LYS A 241 -16.79 6.60 -9.15
CA LYS A 241 -16.96 5.47 -8.24
C LYS A 241 -16.68 5.84 -6.78
N ASN A 242 -15.67 6.68 -6.53
CA ASN A 242 -15.33 7.09 -5.17
C ASN A 242 -16.46 7.91 -4.52
N LEU A 243 -17.07 8.83 -5.24
CA LEU A 243 -18.21 9.61 -4.75
C LEU A 243 -19.43 8.71 -4.50
N TYR A 244 -19.67 7.74 -5.36
CA TYR A 244 -20.71 6.74 -5.15
C TYR A 244 -20.48 5.91 -3.89
N GLN A 245 -19.26 5.43 -3.66
CA GLN A 245 -18.89 4.68 -2.45
C GLN A 245 -19.00 5.51 -1.17
N GLN A 246 -18.68 6.80 -1.23
CA GLN A 246 -18.89 7.71 -0.09
C GLN A 246 -20.38 7.86 0.22
N TRP A 247 -21.19 8.09 -0.81
CA TRP A 247 -22.64 8.19 -0.66
C TRP A 247 -23.26 6.91 -0.06
N LEU A 248 -22.81 5.72 -0.47
CA LEU A 248 -23.27 4.44 0.09
C LEU A 248 -22.92 4.27 1.59
N LYS A 249 -21.86 4.89 2.07
CA LYS A 249 -21.47 4.83 3.49
C LYS A 249 -22.27 5.80 4.37
N GLU A 250 -22.92 6.76 3.78
CA GLU A 250 -23.72 7.79 4.46
C GLU A 250 -25.22 7.43 4.55
N GLN A 251 -25.63 6.30 3.90
CA GLN A 251 -27.00 5.72 3.99
C GLN A 251 -27.12 4.74 5.15
#